data_491ec2ab9e284fd2682d5c90d380bef9
#
_entry.id   491ec2ab9e284fd2682d5c90d380bef9
#
_cell.length_a   1.000
_cell.length_b   1.000
_cell.length_c   1.000
_cell.angle_alpha   90.00
_cell.angle_beta   90.00
_cell.angle_gamma   90.00
#
_symmetry.space_group_name_H-M   'P 1'
#
loop_
_entity.id
_entity.type
_entity.pdbx_description
1 polymer ?
#
loop_
_entity_poly.entity_id
_entity_poly.type
_entity_poly.pdbx_seq_one_letter_code
_entity_poly.pdbx_strand_id
1 'polypeptide(L)'
;MSKKPIIGGIILAAIIGVVFVGAQINPDNPENEEVVFHVTLADPALYELNNGRYFEYFMLEEGWYEFRFVASGDSPQRLSIDLWQLDGRSTIDCNGFLCEHEYVGYSDAVIFRDDFDIQRILVETEISSWYTWDYSGEKRFHFDPNHYLTAEGSRNVTDAKIEFVIVPSGIAYGPVSVDLIKLR
;
A
#
# COMPACT_ATOMS: atom_id res chain seq x y z
N MET A 1 36.66 46.03 -12.26
CA MET A 1 36.14 44.91 -11.46
C MET A 1 35.69 43.79 -12.42
N SER A 2 36.23 42.60 -12.27
CA SER A 2 35.90 41.46 -13.16
C SER A 2 34.52 40.93 -12.85
N LYS A 3 33.60 40.86 -13.84
CA LYS A 3 32.24 40.30 -13.71
C LYS A 3 32.20 38.77 -13.64
N LYS A 4 33.35 38.14 -13.83
CA LYS A 4 33.49 36.66 -13.88
C LYS A 4 33.06 35.92 -12.57
N PRO A 5 33.38 36.41 -11.35
CA PRO A 5 32.96 35.72 -10.13
C PRO A 5 31.46 35.81 -9.87
N ILE A 6 30.80 36.85 -10.33
CA ILE A 6 29.36 37.06 -10.16
C ILE A 6 28.57 36.07 -11.04
N ILE A 7 29.02 35.87 -12.28
CA ILE A 7 28.40 34.91 -13.20
C ILE A 7 28.55 33.47 -12.68
N GLY A 8 29.74 33.11 -12.16
CA GLY A 8 29.97 31.81 -11.54
C GLY A 8 29.07 31.55 -10.34
N GLY A 9 28.86 32.55 -9.49
CA GLY A 9 27.95 32.47 -8.34
C GLY A 9 26.49 32.26 -8.73
N ILE A 10 26.03 32.92 -9.78
CA ILE A 10 24.64 32.76 -10.29
C ILE A 10 24.43 31.36 -10.87
N ILE A 11 25.41 30.86 -11.63
CA ILE A 11 25.34 29.51 -12.21
C ILE A 11 25.31 28.45 -11.10
N LEU A 12 26.15 28.59 -10.08
CA LEU A 12 26.20 27.68 -8.94
C LEU A 12 24.88 27.68 -8.16
N ALA A 13 24.33 28.87 -7.90
CA ALA A 13 23.04 29.00 -7.21
C ALA A 13 21.89 28.40 -8.03
N ALA A 14 21.89 28.53 -9.37
CA ALA A 14 20.92 27.91 -10.25
C ALA A 14 21.02 26.38 -10.22
N ILE A 15 22.23 25.83 -10.26
CA ILE A 15 22.47 24.37 -10.18
C ILE A 15 21.97 23.82 -8.83
N ILE A 16 22.32 24.48 -7.72
CA ILE A 16 21.85 24.10 -6.38
C ILE A 16 20.33 24.16 -6.32
N GLY A 17 19.71 25.22 -6.87
CA GLY A 17 18.25 25.35 -6.93
C GLY A 17 17.59 24.21 -7.70
N VAL A 18 18.13 23.81 -8.85
CA VAL A 18 17.59 22.71 -9.67
C VAL A 18 17.74 21.37 -8.95
N VAL A 19 18.87 21.14 -8.27
CA VAL A 19 19.10 19.90 -7.50
C VAL A 19 18.12 19.84 -6.31
N PHE A 20 17.90 20.94 -5.59
CA PHE A 20 16.95 20.98 -4.46
C PHE A 20 15.50 20.76 -4.90
N VAL A 21 15.07 21.41 -5.98
CA VAL A 21 13.72 21.23 -6.52
C VAL A 21 13.57 19.84 -7.13
N GLY A 22 14.59 19.32 -7.82
CA GLY A 22 14.60 17.96 -8.37
C GLY A 22 14.51 16.88 -7.29
N ALA A 23 15.16 17.09 -6.16
CA ALA A 23 15.08 16.14 -5.03
C ALA A 23 13.70 16.13 -4.35
N GLN A 24 12.97 17.25 -4.37
CA GLN A 24 11.61 17.33 -3.83
C GLN A 24 10.53 16.81 -4.79
N ILE A 25 10.83 16.77 -6.10
CA ILE A 25 9.89 16.30 -7.13
C ILE A 25 10.16 14.81 -7.48
N ASN A 26 11.22 14.23 -6.94
CA ASN A 26 11.52 12.81 -7.18
C ASN A 26 10.44 11.95 -6.49
N PRO A 27 9.54 11.29 -7.25
CA PRO A 27 8.51 10.42 -6.68
C PRO A 27 9.09 9.22 -5.93
N ASP A 28 10.35 8.86 -6.20
CA ASP A 28 11.05 7.75 -5.55
C ASP A 28 11.86 8.22 -4.33
N ASN A 29 11.66 9.47 -3.85
CA ASN A 29 12.30 9.93 -2.62
C ASN A 29 11.60 9.28 -1.40
N PRO A 30 12.30 8.47 -0.59
CA PRO A 30 11.71 7.80 0.58
C PRO A 30 11.12 8.78 1.62
N GLU A 31 11.49 10.05 1.60
CA GLU A 31 10.85 11.10 2.45
C GLU A 31 9.40 11.39 2.03
N ASN A 32 8.99 10.99 0.82
CA ASN A 32 7.63 11.15 0.30
C ASN A 32 6.76 9.92 0.54
N GLU A 33 7.28 8.90 1.20
CA GLU A 33 6.60 7.65 1.46
C GLU A 33 6.14 7.57 2.93
N GLU A 34 4.94 7.09 3.12
CA GLU A 34 4.39 6.81 4.45
C GLU A 34 3.83 5.39 4.47
N VAL A 35 4.43 4.52 5.27
CA VAL A 35 3.90 3.17 5.47
C VAL A 35 2.64 3.27 6.32
N VAL A 36 1.49 3.05 5.69
CA VAL A 36 0.18 3.11 6.34
C VAL A 36 -0.26 1.76 6.90
N PHE A 37 0.32 0.68 6.37
CA PHE A 37 0.06 -0.67 6.84
C PHE A 37 1.31 -1.54 6.62
N HIS A 38 1.58 -2.43 7.58
CA HIS A 38 2.66 -3.42 7.50
C HIS A 38 2.22 -4.73 8.13
N VAL A 39 2.49 -5.83 7.45
CA VAL A 39 2.35 -7.18 8.01
C VAL A 39 3.50 -8.08 7.54
N THR A 40 3.97 -8.95 8.43
CA THR A 40 4.85 -10.06 8.07
C THR A 40 4.10 -11.37 8.28
N LEU A 41 3.78 -12.04 7.19
CA LEU A 41 3.18 -13.37 7.20
C LEU A 41 4.30 -14.41 7.36
N ALA A 42 4.71 -14.64 8.60
CA ALA A 42 5.80 -15.57 8.92
C ALA A 42 5.30 -16.93 9.42
N ASP A 43 4.08 -16.97 9.93
CA ASP A 43 3.49 -18.15 10.55
C ASP A 43 2.15 -18.48 9.88
N PRO A 44 1.98 -19.70 9.33
CA PRO A 44 0.70 -20.18 8.81
C PRO A 44 -0.47 -20.01 9.79
N ALA A 45 -0.23 -20.05 11.09
CA ALA A 45 -1.26 -19.83 12.09
C ALA A 45 -1.97 -18.45 11.97
N LEU A 46 -1.34 -17.46 11.35
CA LEU A 46 -1.95 -16.14 11.11
C LEU A 46 -3.16 -16.20 10.17
N TYR A 47 -3.24 -17.21 9.32
CA TYR A 47 -4.30 -17.35 8.32
C TYR A 47 -5.01 -18.72 8.33
N GLU A 48 -4.45 -19.76 8.97
CA GLU A 48 -5.09 -21.10 9.05
C GLU A 48 -6.47 -21.07 9.70
N LEU A 49 -6.64 -20.28 10.78
CA LEU A 49 -7.90 -20.14 11.49
C LEU A 49 -9.00 -19.45 10.66
N ASN A 50 -8.61 -18.76 9.59
CA ASN A 50 -9.47 -17.95 8.74
C ASN A 50 -9.64 -18.52 7.33
N ASN A 51 -9.64 -19.85 7.22
CA ASN A 51 -9.75 -20.57 5.94
C ASN A 51 -8.66 -20.19 4.93
N GLY A 52 -7.42 -20.03 5.38
CA GLY A 52 -6.29 -19.69 4.55
C GLY A 52 -6.19 -18.20 4.17
N ARG A 53 -6.88 -17.32 4.91
CA ARG A 53 -6.88 -15.88 4.66
C ARG A 53 -6.31 -15.13 5.86
N TYR A 54 -5.41 -14.18 5.59
CA TYR A 54 -5.10 -13.12 6.53
C TYR A 54 -6.03 -11.95 6.24
N PHE A 55 -6.58 -11.31 7.26
CA PHE A 55 -7.35 -10.08 7.11
C PHE A 55 -7.09 -9.12 8.25
N GLU A 56 -7.17 -7.83 7.94
CA GLU A 56 -6.99 -6.72 8.88
C GLU A 56 -7.91 -5.57 8.47
N TYR A 57 -8.20 -4.70 9.45
CA TYR A 57 -9.05 -3.53 9.24
C TYR A 57 -8.29 -2.27 9.60
N PHE A 58 -8.28 -1.31 8.69
CA PHE A 58 -7.69 0.00 8.94
C PHE A 58 -8.44 1.10 8.20
N MET A 59 -8.13 2.36 8.54
CA MET A 59 -8.64 3.53 7.83
C MET A 59 -7.70 3.87 6.70
N LEU A 60 -8.26 4.13 5.51
CA LEU A 60 -7.52 4.58 4.34
C LEU A 60 -8.04 5.95 3.91
N GLU A 61 -7.13 6.91 3.76
CA GLU A 61 -7.44 8.24 3.26
C GLU A 61 -7.37 8.28 1.73
N GLU A 62 -7.99 9.29 1.11
CA GLU A 62 -7.82 9.55 -0.31
C GLU A 62 -6.33 9.72 -0.67
N GLY A 63 -5.89 9.11 -1.77
CA GLY A 63 -4.52 9.24 -2.26
C GLY A 63 -4.04 8.12 -3.16
N TRP A 64 -2.78 8.25 -3.56
CA TRP A 64 -2.07 7.21 -4.28
C TRP A 64 -1.37 6.27 -3.33
N TYR A 65 -1.44 4.98 -3.61
CA TYR A 65 -0.86 3.91 -2.80
C TYR A 65 -0.06 2.94 -3.65
N GLU A 66 0.93 2.31 -3.01
CA GLU A 66 1.75 1.27 -3.61
C GLU A 66 1.97 0.13 -2.64
N PHE A 67 1.85 -1.11 -3.12
CA PHE A 67 2.28 -2.30 -2.40
C PHE A 67 3.77 -2.53 -2.58
N ARG A 68 4.45 -2.80 -1.46
CA ARG A 68 5.84 -3.27 -1.45
C ARG A 68 5.90 -4.61 -0.74
N PHE A 69 6.62 -5.54 -1.36
CA PHE A 69 6.77 -6.89 -0.85
C PHE A 69 8.23 -7.16 -0.53
N VAL A 70 8.48 -7.83 0.62
CA VAL A 70 9.79 -8.38 0.95
C VAL A 70 9.62 -9.89 1.05
N ALA A 71 10.03 -10.58 0.00
CA ALA A 71 9.92 -12.02 -0.14
C ALA A 71 11.26 -12.71 0.19
N SER A 72 11.17 -13.98 0.59
CA SER A 72 12.30 -14.90 0.71
C SER A 72 12.13 -16.09 -0.23
N GLY A 73 13.13 -16.97 -0.33
CA GLY A 73 13.06 -18.16 -1.18
C GLY A 73 11.93 -19.12 -0.83
N ASP A 74 11.42 -19.08 0.39
CA ASP A 74 10.32 -19.93 0.90
C ASP A 74 8.98 -19.19 0.95
N SER A 75 8.91 -17.99 0.41
CA SER A 75 7.69 -17.21 0.34
C SER A 75 6.61 -17.90 -0.49
N PRO A 76 5.31 -17.65 -0.23
CA PRO A 76 4.22 -18.16 -1.04
C PRO A 76 4.42 -17.82 -2.53
N GLN A 77 4.06 -18.75 -3.40
CA GLN A 77 4.23 -18.56 -4.85
C GLN A 77 3.32 -17.48 -5.41
N ARG A 78 2.18 -17.28 -4.77
CA ARG A 78 1.20 -16.25 -5.13
C ARG A 78 0.62 -15.60 -3.88
N LEU A 79 0.37 -14.30 -3.98
CA LEU A 79 -0.44 -13.53 -3.03
C LEU A 79 -1.62 -12.93 -3.78
N SER A 80 -2.86 -13.33 -3.42
CA SER A 80 -4.04 -12.58 -3.86
C SER A 80 -4.33 -11.52 -2.82
N ILE A 81 -4.46 -10.28 -3.25
CA ILE A 81 -4.76 -9.13 -2.38
C ILE A 81 -6.06 -8.49 -2.80
N ASP A 82 -6.97 -8.38 -1.83
CA ASP A 82 -8.24 -7.68 -1.98
C ASP A 82 -8.32 -6.55 -0.95
N LEU A 83 -8.73 -5.37 -1.39
CA LEU A 83 -9.11 -4.24 -0.55
C LEU A 83 -10.60 -3.97 -0.74
N TRP A 84 -11.36 -4.09 0.34
CA TRP A 84 -12.79 -3.86 0.34
C TRP A 84 -13.10 -2.61 1.17
N GLN A 85 -13.80 -1.66 0.58
CA GLN A 85 -14.36 -0.56 1.35
C GLN A 85 -15.59 -1.04 2.10
N LEU A 86 -15.58 -0.85 3.41
CA LEU A 86 -16.73 -1.14 4.25
C LEU A 86 -17.69 0.05 4.22
N ASP A 87 -18.96 -0.21 3.93
CA ASP A 87 -20.01 0.81 4.04
C ASP A 87 -20.18 1.16 5.51
N GLY A 88 -19.80 2.38 5.88
CA GLY A 88 -19.84 2.89 7.25
C GLY A 88 -21.27 3.22 7.75
N ARG A 89 -22.29 2.57 7.24
CA ARG A 89 -23.65 2.66 7.79
C ARG A 89 -23.68 1.92 9.11
N SER A 90 -23.31 2.62 10.16
CA SER A 90 -23.63 2.23 11.51
C SER A 90 -25.15 2.35 11.71
N THR A 91 -25.86 1.25 11.67
CA THR A 91 -27.20 1.21 12.26
C THR A 91 -27.02 1.17 13.76
N ILE A 92 -27.34 2.29 14.41
CA ILE A 92 -27.48 2.32 15.86
C ILE A 92 -28.84 1.71 16.15
N ASP A 93 -28.86 0.43 16.46
CA ASP A 93 -30.07 -0.18 17.04
C ASP A 93 -30.05 0.01 18.56
N CYS A 94 -30.74 1.04 19.03
CA CYS A 94 -30.89 1.33 20.45
C CYS A 94 -32.12 0.64 21.00
N ASN A 95 -32.15 -0.70 20.97
CA ASN A 95 -33.18 -1.48 21.68
C ASN A 95 -32.79 -1.67 23.14
N GLY A 96 -32.96 -0.64 23.95
CA GLY A 96 -32.66 -0.67 25.37
C GLY A 96 -31.41 0.12 25.76
N PHE A 97 -30.88 -0.15 26.94
CA PHE A 97 -29.82 0.63 27.59
C PHE A 97 -28.39 0.49 26.99
N LEU A 98 -28.22 -0.36 25.98
CA LEU A 98 -26.92 -0.55 25.29
C LEU A 98 -27.15 -0.33 23.80
N CYS A 99 -26.43 0.65 23.24
CA CYS A 99 -26.32 0.83 21.79
C CYS A 99 -25.17 -0.04 21.29
N GLU A 100 -25.47 -1.13 20.60
CA GLU A 100 -24.48 -1.90 19.86
C GLU A 100 -24.31 -1.27 18.48
N HIS A 101 -23.07 -0.95 18.13
CA HIS A 101 -22.70 -0.52 16.78
C HIS A 101 -22.49 -1.78 15.92
N GLU A 102 -23.50 -2.18 15.20
CA GLU A 102 -23.37 -3.21 14.19
C GLU A 102 -22.98 -2.54 12.87
N TYR A 103 -21.79 -2.88 12.36
CA TYR A 103 -21.41 -2.51 11.00
C TYR A 103 -22.19 -3.39 10.03
N VAL A 104 -23.27 -2.86 9.50
CA VAL A 104 -24.07 -3.56 8.49
C VAL A 104 -23.58 -3.15 7.11
N GLY A 105 -22.93 -4.06 6.44
CA GLY A 105 -22.75 -4.07 5.00
C GLY A 105 -21.32 -3.93 4.53
N TYR A 106 -20.86 -4.96 3.81
CA TYR A 106 -19.84 -4.80 2.80
C TYR A 106 -20.43 -3.91 1.70
N SER A 107 -19.74 -2.85 1.32
CA SER A 107 -19.89 -2.34 -0.03
C SER A 107 -19.45 -3.48 -0.96
N ASP A 108 -20.22 -3.84 -1.97
CA ASP A 108 -19.81 -4.78 -3.02
C ASP A 108 -18.64 -4.21 -3.88
N ALA A 109 -18.15 -3.05 -3.54
CA ALA A 109 -17.07 -2.38 -4.24
C ALA A 109 -15.72 -2.93 -3.77
N VAL A 110 -15.10 -3.73 -4.60
CA VAL A 110 -13.66 -4.02 -4.52
C VAL A 110 -12.92 -2.77 -4.99
N ILE A 111 -12.15 -2.15 -4.11
CA ILE A 111 -11.34 -0.98 -4.45
C ILE A 111 -10.14 -1.40 -5.27
N PHE A 112 -9.58 -2.54 -4.90
CA PHE A 112 -8.39 -3.08 -5.52
C PHE A 112 -8.40 -4.61 -5.37
N ARG A 113 -8.07 -5.30 -6.45
CA ARG A 113 -7.91 -6.74 -6.46
C ARG A 113 -6.84 -7.11 -7.46
N ASP A 114 -5.79 -7.78 -7.01
CA ASP A 114 -4.76 -8.31 -7.88
C ASP A 114 -4.12 -9.58 -7.31
N ASP A 115 -3.59 -10.40 -8.22
CA ASP A 115 -2.80 -11.59 -7.92
C ASP A 115 -1.33 -11.31 -8.23
N PHE A 116 -0.47 -11.48 -7.23
CA PHE A 116 0.97 -11.29 -7.34
C PHE A 116 1.69 -12.63 -7.38
N ASP A 117 2.39 -12.90 -8.46
CA ASP A 117 3.23 -14.09 -8.62
C ASP A 117 4.69 -13.78 -8.31
N ILE A 118 5.37 -14.67 -7.56
CA ILE A 118 6.77 -14.49 -7.21
C ILE A 118 7.68 -14.75 -8.41
N GLN A 119 8.64 -13.87 -8.63
CA GLN A 119 9.65 -13.99 -9.67
C GLN A 119 11.04 -13.92 -9.08
N ARG A 120 11.96 -14.75 -9.65
CA ARG A 120 13.37 -14.70 -9.32
C ARG A 120 14.07 -13.66 -10.17
N ILE A 121 14.68 -12.67 -9.51
CA ILE A 121 15.39 -11.58 -10.15
C ILE A 121 16.87 -11.73 -9.88
N LEU A 122 17.70 -11.75 -10.97
CA LEU A 122 19.14 -11.68 -10.85
C LEU A 122 19.55 -10.24 -10.57
N VAL A 123 20.29 -10.06 -9.47
CA VAL A 123 20.91 -8.78 -9.11
C VAL A 123 22.40 -8.91 -9.36
N GLU A 124 22.95 -8.11 -10.27
CA GLU A 124 24.36 -8.04 -10.61
C GLU A 124 24.97 -6.75 -10.06
N THR A 125 26.13 -6.90 -9.41
CA THR A 125 26.95 -5.76 -8.98
C THR A 125 28.40 -5.97 -9.49
N GLU A 126 29.24 -4.95 -9.37
CA GLU A 126 30.66 -5.06 -9.74
C GLU A 126 31.42 -6.14 -8.93
N ILE A 127 30.90 -6.53 -7.75
CA ILE A 127 31.60 -7.42 -6.81
C ILE A 127 30.96 -8.81 -6.79
N SER A 128 29.63 -8.91 -6.96
CA SER A 128 28.90 -10.17 -6.81
C SER A 128 27.59 -10.18 -7.59
N SER A 129 27.12 -11.40 -7.85
CA SER A 129 25.80 -11.68 -8.42
C SER A 129 25.02 -12.55 -7.45
N TRP A 130 23.76 -12.19 -7.20
CA TRP A 130 22.84 -13.01 -6.38
C TRP A 130 21.44 -12.94 -6.94
N TYR A 131 20.56 -13.80 -6.45
CA TYR A 131 19.16 -13.77 -6.77
C TYR A 131 18.37 -13.18 -5.61
N THR A 132 17.37 -12.39 -5.93
CA THR A 132 16.31 -11.97 -5.03
C THR A 132 14.96 -12.43 -5.55
N TRP A 133 13.93 -12.27 -4.76
CA TRP A 133 12.56 -12.60 -5.11
C TRP A 133 11.72 -11.33 -5.05
N ASP A 134 10.83 -11.16 -6.01
CA ASP A 134 9.85 -10.08 -6.03
C ASP A 134 8.52 -10.60 -6.55
N TYR A 135 7.41 -10.02 -6.05
CA TYR A 135 6.10 -10.28 -6.58
C TYR A 135 5.82 -9.32 -7.73
N SER A 136 5.40 -9.90 -8.86
CA SER A 136 5.00 -9.13 -10.05
C SER A 136 3.49 -8.91 -10.04
N GLY A 137 3.06 -7.79 -10.58
CA GLY A 137 1.67 -7.37 -10.68
C GLY A 137 1.57 -5.86 -10.61
N GLU A 138 0.38 -5.33 -10.80
CA GLU A 138 0.12 -3.89 -10.65
C GLU A 138 0.04 -3.53 -9.17
N LYS A 139 1.06 -2.84 -8.67
CA LYS A 139 1.21 -2.53 -7.24
C LYS A 139 0.61 -1.19 -6.87
N ARG A 140 0.33 -0.30 -7.83
CA ARG A 140 -0.12 1.08 -7.60
C ARG A 140 -1.61 1.24 -7.88
N PHE A 141 -2.29 1.97 -7.01
CA PHE A 141 -3.68 2.34 -7.20
C PHE A 141 -3.99 3.69 -6.57
N HIS A 142 -5.03 4.33 -7.07
CA HIS A 142 -5.60 5.52 -6.46
C HIS A 142 -6.84 5.15 -5.67
N PHE A 143 -6.87 5.53 -4.41
CA PHE A 143 -8.03 5.36 -3.55
C PHE A 143 -8.79 6.69 -3.43
N ASP A 144 -10.09 6.64 -3.72
CA ASP A 144 -11.04 7.73 -3.47
C ASP A 144 -12.23 7.15 -2.70
N PRO A 145 -12.38 7.49 -1.41
CA PRO A 145 -13.44 6.93 -0.57
C PRO A 145 -14.85 7.28 -1.06
N ASN A 146 -14.99 8.36 -1.85
CA ASN A 146 -16.27 8.82 -2.36
C ASN A 146 -16.69 8.11 -3.65
N HIS A 147 -15.72 7.58 -4.40
CA HIS A 147 -15.98 6.88 -5.65
C HIS A 147 -16.80 5.61 -5.47
N TYR A 148 -16.59 4.92 -4.35
CA TYR A 148 -17.19 3.62 -4.04
C TYR A 148 -18.44 3.72 -3.15
N LEU A 149 -18.81 4.92 -2.72
CA LEU A 149 -20.05 5.15 -2.00
C LEU A 149 -21.20 5.22 -3.00
N THR A 150 -22.15 4.32 -2.88
CA THR A 150 -23.38 4.37 -3.68
C THR A 150 -24.20 5.62 -3.38
N ALA A 151 -24.88 6.15 -4.39
CA ALA A 151 -25.45 7.49 -4.53
C ALA A 151 -26.46 7.96 -3.46
N GLU A 152 -26.83 7.16 -2.48
CA GLU A 152 -27.77 7.54 -1.43
C GLU A 152 -27.06 8.07 -0.19
N GLY A 153 -26.68 9.34 -0.22
CA GLY A 153 -26.23 10.07 0.96
C GLY A 153 -24.74 10.39 0.98
N SER A 154 -24.19 10.82 -0.16
CA SER A 154 -22.81 11.30 -0.29
C SER A 154 -22.46 12.35 0.76
N ARG A 155 -21.85 11.91 1.86
CA ARG A 155 -20.99 12.77 2.65
C ARG A 155 -19.65 12.78 1.97
N ASN A 156 -19.09 13.95 1.72
CA ASN A 156 -17.71 14.09 1.34
C ASN A 156 -16.87 13.57 2.51
N VAL A 157 -16.40 12.33 2.42
CA VAL A 157 -15.54 11.71 3.42
C VAL A 157 -14.11 11.76 2.92
N THR A 158 -13.16 11.95 3.83
CA THR A 158 -11.73 12.03 3.54
C THR A 158 -11.04 10.67 3.68
N ASP A 159 -11.70 9.73 4.36
CA ASP A 159 -11.19 8.40 4.66
C ASP A 159 -12.34 7.38 4.70
N ALA A 160 -12.00 6.11 4.57
CA ALA A 160 -12.95 5.03 4.75
C ALA A 160 -12.28 3.84 5.44
N LYS A 161 -13.11 3.03 6.12
CA LYS A 161 -12.68 1.78 6.70
C LYS A 161 -12.52 0.73 5.61
N ILE A 162 -11.35 0.11 5.56
CA ILE A 162 -10.99 -0.92 4.60
C ILE A 162 -10.86 -2.26 5.33
N GLU A 163 -11.39 -3.31 4.73
CA GLU A 163 -10.99 -4.68 4.99
C GLU A 163 -9.92 -5.06 3.99
N PHE A 164 -8.76 -5.39 4.50
CA PHE A 164 -7.62 -5.84 3.73
C PHE A 164 -7.49 -7.35 3.87
N VAL A 165 -7.48 -8.05 2.74
CA VAL A 165 -7.43 -9.52 2.71
C VAL A 165 -6.23 -9.96 1.90
N ILE A 166 -5.41 -10.85 2.46
CA ILE A 166 -4.32 -11.53 1.76
C ILE A 166 -4.60 -13.03 1.77
N VAL A 167 -4.53 -13.64 0.60
CA VAL A 167 -4.65 -15.10 0.42
C VAL A 167 -3.34 -15.64 -0.14
N PRO A 168 -2.44 -16.14 0.71
CA PRO A 168 -1.24 -16.83 0.24
C PRO A 168 -1.61 -18.15 -0.43
N SER A 169 -0.91 -18.51 -1.50
CA SER A 169 -1.11 -19.78 -2.18
C SER A 169 0.18 -20.33 -2.77
N GLY A 170 0.18 -21.65 -3.03
CA GLY A 170 1.33 -22.37 -3.54
C GLY A 170 1.78 -23.49 -2.60
N ILE A 171 2.98 -23.97 -2.80
CA ILE A 171 3.55 -25.10 -2.04
C ILE A 171 4.31 -24.61 -0.81
N ALA A 172 4.93 -23.44 -0.90
CA ALA A 172 5.71 -22.83 0.16
C ALA A 172 4.88 -21.80 0.92
N TYR A 173 5.11 -21.69 2.22
CA TYR A 173 4.44 -20.79 3.15
C TYR A 173 5.46 -20.12 4.09
N GLY A 174 6.64 -19.83 3.55
CA GLY A 174 7.66 -19.09 4.27
C GLY A 174 7.29 -17.61 4.42
N PRO A 175 8.16 -16.83 5.07
CA PRO A 175 7.84 -15.45 5.42
C PRO A 175 7.78 -14.54 4.19
N VAL A 176 6.81 -13.65 4.20
CA VAL A 176 6.71 -12.52 3.29
C VAL A 176 6.19 -11.30 4.06
N SER A 177 6.83 -10.15 3.88
CA SER A 177 6.32 -8.89 4.38
C SER A 177 5.58 -8.15 3.27
N VAL A 178 4.45 -7.55 3.64
CA VAL A 178 3.61 -6.74 2.76
C VAL A 178 3.45 -5.38 3.41
N ASP A 179 3.89 -4.34 2.71
CA ASP A 179 3.71 -2.94 3.08
C ASP A 179 2.71 -2.29 2.14
N LEU A 180 1.81 -1.49 2.67
CA LEU A 180 1.03 -0.52 1.92
C LEU A 180 1.57 0.87 2.21
N ILE A 181 2.00 1.55 1.16
CA ILE A 181 2.70 2.83 1.23
C ILE A 181 1.84 3.89 0.58
N LYS A 182 1.60 5.00 1.30
CA LYS A 182 1.00 6.20 0.74
C LYS A 182 2.07 7.03 0.04
N LEU A 183 1.84 7.34 -1.22
CA LEU A 183 2.71 8.20 -2.03
C LEU A 183 2.26 9.65 -1.86
N ARG A 184 3.19 10.57 -1.58
CA ARG A 184 2.94 12.00 -1.37
C ARG A 184 3.23 12.83 -2.60
#